data_dac1525a10966178450566a933c20bd6
#
_entry.id   dac1525a10966178450566a933c20bd6
#
_cell.length_a   1.000
_cell.length_b   1.000
_cell.length_c   1.000
_cell.angle_alpha   90.00
_cell.angle_beta   90.00
_cell.angle_gamma   90.00
#
_symmetry.space_group_name_H-M   'P 1'
#
loop_
_entity.id
_entity.type
_entity.pdbx_description
1 polymer ?
#
loop_
_entity_poly.entity_id
_entity_poly.type
_entity_poly.pdbx_seq_one_letter_code
_entity_poly.pdbx_strand_id
1 'polypeptide(L)'
;NLIMKYPESVYYPYLGESQYYRRLEQDNGLYYNNNKRQLLFYGKEHEQRVKREPIPELYKGQNVLRYELRFKKRIGSQLHQPAVTAGLLSDSLFYRGLKERWWDEYKAIQKVNIKLSNMKPTGSKKQFASDLALLAVLELGQAKVMGVIKEWRVKGEIDKKQAYELRNFVKGLSYNNPEEGNELIRELDQKVKEVHLA
;
A
#
# COMPACT_ATOMS: atom_id res chain seq x y z
N ASN A 1 -11.67 6.14 9.45
CA ASN A 1 -11.92 7.07 8.35
C ASN A 1 -10.96 8.26 8.48
N LEU A 2 -10.35 8.65 7.38
CA LEU A 2 -9.36 9.72 7.30
C LEU A 2 -9.93 10.80 6.38
N ILE A 3 -10.06 12.02 6.86
CA ILE A 3 -10.46 13.17 6.01
C ILE A 3 -9.19 13.68 5.34
N MET A 4 -9.17 13.61 4.01
CA MET A 4 -8.01 13.87 3.18
C MET A 4 -8.21 15.15 2.35
N LYS A 5 -7.10 15.81 2.00
CA LYS A 5 -7.12 17.01 1.14
C LYS A 5 -7.57 16.69 -0.30
N TYR A 6 -7.23 15.50 -0.78
CA TYR A 6 -7.52 15.06 -2.15
C TYR A 6 -8.32 13.74 -2.16
N PRO A 7 -8.96 13.39 -3.31
CA PRO A 7 -9.61 12.09 -3.47
C PRO A 7 -8.65 10.93 -3.19
N GLU A 8 -9.18 9.84 -2.67
CA GLU A 8 -8.41 8.66 -2.25
C GLU A 8 -7.52 8.06 -3.35
N SER A 9 -7.98 8.07 -4.59
CA SER A 9 -7.25 7.54 -5.75
C SER A 9 -5.91 8.23 -5.99
N VAL A 10 -5.77 9.48 -5.54
CA VAL A 10 -4.52 10.26 -5.66
C VAL A 10 -3.40 9.69 -4.77
N TYR A 11 -3.76 8.96 -3.71
CA TYR A 11 -2.78 8.37 -2.76
C TYR A 11 -2.32 6.97 -3.14
N TYR A 12 -3.10 6.21 -3.91
CA TYR A 12 -2.81 4.80 -4.24
C TYR A 12 -1.48 4.58 -4.96
N PRO A 13 -1.06 5.42 -5.92
CA PRO A 13 0.23 5.25 -6.59
C PRO A 13 1.44 5.36 -5.67
N TYR A 14 1.27 5.98 -4.50
CA TYR A 14 2.33 6.15 -3.51
C TYR A 14 2.36 5.06 -2.45
N LEU A 15 1.38 4.16 -2.45
CA LEU A 15 1.34 2.95 -1.63
C LEU A 15 1.84 1.78 -2.48
N GLY A 16 3.12 1.46 -2.35
CA GLY A 16 3.82 0.44 -3.12
C GLY A 16 3.56 -0.99 -2.66
N GLU A 17 4.53 -1.85 -2.84
CA GLU A 17 4.43 -3.26 -2.47
C GLU A 17 4.55 -3.48 -0.95
N SER A 18 4.14 -4.66 -0.51
CA SER A 18 4.35 -5.14 0.86
C SER A 18 4.89 -6.55 0.82
N GLN A 19 5.92 -6.84 1.61
CA GLN A 19 6.52 -8.18 1.69
C GLN A 19 5.56 -9.26 2.21
N TYR A 20 4.48 -8.86 2.89
CA TYR A 20 3.54 -9.79 3.53
C TYR A 20 2.25 -9.99 2.75
N TYR A 21 1.99 -9.16 1.72
CA TYR A 21 0.72 -9.10 1.02
C TYR A 21 0.91 -9.00 -0.48
N ARG A 22 -0.05 -9.53 -1.22
CA ARG A 22 -0.22 -9.26 -2.65
C ARG A 22 -1.01 -7.96 -2.81
N ARG A 23 -0.40 -6.97 -3.45
CA ARG A 23 -1.06 -5.72 -3.84
C ARG A 23 -2.02 -5.96 -5.01
N LEU A 24 -3.20 -5.38 -4.96
CA LEU A 24 -4.20 -5.40 -6.02
C LEU A 24 -4.92 -4.06 -6.04
N GLU A 25 -4.79 -3.33 -7.12
CA GLU A 25 -5.53 -2.09 -7.37
C GLU A 25 -6.75 -2.38 -8.22
N GLN A 26 -7.90 -1.82 -7.84
CA GLN A 26 -9.18 -1.92 -8.52
C GLN A 26 -9.77 -0.51 -8.65
N ASP A 27 -10.79 -0.34 -9.50
CA ASP A 27 -11.41 0.96 -9.81
C ASP A 27 -11.85 1.75 -8.56
N ASN A 28 -12.20 1.05 -7.50
CA ASN A 28 -12.77 1.62 -6.27
C ASN A 28 -11.90 1.48 -5.03
N GLY A 29 -10.65 1.03 -5.17
CA GLY A 29 -9.77 0.88 -4.02
C GLY A 29 -8.48 0.12 -4.26
N LEU A 30 -7.60 0.22 -3.27
CA LEU A 30 -6.35 -0.50 -3.20
C LEU A 30 -6.41 -1.56 -2.10
N TYR A 31 -6.05 -2.79 -2.46
CA TYR A 31 -6.15 -3.95 -1.59
C TYR A 31 -4.80 -4.62 -1.42
N TYR A 32 -4.52 -5.08 -0.20
CA TYR A 32 -3.37 -5.91 0.13
C TYR A 32 -3.88 -7.21 0.74
N ASN A 33 -3.65 -8.33 0.06
CA ASN A 33 -4.24 -9.61 0.40
C ASN A 33 -3.21 -10.66 0.74
N ASN A 34 -3.46 -11.40 1.82
CA ASN A 34 -2.86 -12.69 2.07
C ASN A 34 -3.90 -13.70 2.57
N ASN A 35 -3.47 -14.93 2.90
CA ASN A 35 -4.39 -15.99 3.32
C ASN A 35 -5.10 -15.72 4.66
N LYS A 36 -4.55 -14.84 5.50
CA LYS A 36 -5.05 -14.60 6.87
C LYS A 36 -5.71 -13.23 7.03
N ARG A 37 -5.24 -12.22 6.28
CA ARG A 37 -5.61 -10.82 6.46
C ARG A 37 -5.79 -10.11 5.12
N GLN A 38 -6.43 -8.97 5.20
CA GLN A 38 -6.58 -8.04 4.09
C GLN A 38 -6.48 -6.60 4.62
N LEU A 39 -5.69 -5.76 3.94
CA LEU A 39 -5.72 -4.32 4.13
C LEU A 39 -6.49 -3.71 2.96
N LEU A 40 -7.30 -2.70 3.25
CA LEU A 40 -8.13 -2.03 2.26
C LEU A 40 -7.97 -0.53 2.41
N PHE A 41 -7.79 0.13 1.26
CA PHE A 41 -7.86 1.59 1.13
C PHE A 41 -8.93 1.90 0.10
N TYR A 42 -9.96 2.65 0.46
CA TYR A 42 -11.05 2.99 -0.46
C TYR A 42 -11.78 4.26 -0.05
N GLY A 43 -12.46 4.89 -1.02
CA GLY A 43 -13.30 6.05 -0.81
C GLY A 43 -14.59 5.69 -0.08
N LYS A 44 -14.79 6.24 1.12
CA LYS A 44 -15.96 5.91 1.94
C LYS A 44 -17.27 6.42 1.33
N GLU A 45 -17.23 7.58 0.69
CA GLU A 45 -18.40 8.13 0.02
C GLU A 45 -18.85 7.26 -1.15
N HIS A 46 -17.90 6.78 -1.97
CA HIS A 46 -18.19 5.85 -3.06
C HIS A 46 -18.84 4.56 -2.56
N GLU A 47 -18.28 3.95 -1.51
CA GLU A 47 -18.85 2.73 -0.90
C GLU A 47 -20.31 2.97 -0.44
N GLN A 48 -20.59 4.08 0.22
CA GLN A 48 -21.94 4.40 0.71
C GLN A 48 -22.92 4.61 -0.43
N ARG A 49 -22.50 5.31 -1.51
CA ARG A 49 -23.34 5.47 -2.71
C ARG A 49 -23.69 4.12 -3.36
N VAL A 50 -22.72 3.22 -3.49
CA VAL A 50 -22.95 1.88 -4.05
C VAL A 50 -23.92 1.07 -3.19
N LYS A 51 -23.80 1.17 -1.86
CA LYS A 51 -24.69 0.50 -0.90
C LYS A 51 -26.03 1.19 -0.69
N ARG A 52 -26.23 2.36 -1.28
CA ARG A 52 -27.40 3.23 -1.05
C ARG A 52 -27.59 3.61 0.42
N GLU A 53 -26.47 3.73 1.15
CA GLU A 53 -26.45 4.18 2.52
C GLU A 53 -26.38 5.71 2.61
N PRO A 54 -26.98 6.36 3.62
CA PRO A 54 -26.87 7.81 3.79
C PRO A 54 -25.41 8.19 4.13
N ILE A 55 -24.96 9.28 3.53
CA ILE A 55 -23.64 9.85 3.85
C ILE A 55 -23.82 10.71 5.11
N PRO A 56 -23.09 10.41 6.22
CA PRO A 56 -23.13 11.24 7.41
C PRO A 56 -22.75 12.69 7.11
N GLU A 57 -23.40 13.66 7.76
CA GLU A 57 -23.14 15.10 7.53
C GLU A 57 -21.65 15.45 7.65
N LEU A 58 -20.94 14.83 8.61
CA LEU A 58 -19.50 15.03 8.80
C LEU A 58 -18.65 14.71 7.56
N TYR A 59 -19.15 13.84 6.68
CA TYR A 59 -18.41 13.39 5.49
C TYR A 59 -18.90 13.99 4.19
N LYS A 60 -20.01 14.73 4.21
CA LYS A 60 -20.55 15.35 2.99
C LYS A 60 -19.57 16.35 2.39
N GLY A 61 -19.24 16.15 1.13
CA GLY A 61 -18.30 17.00 0.40
C GLY A 61 -16.84 16.87 0.86
N GLN A 62 -16.52 15.86 1.67
CA GLN A 62 -15.17 15.58 2.13
C GLN A 62 -14.56 14.39 1.35
N ASN A 63 -13.27 14.44 1.13
CA ASN A 63 -12.52 13.27 0.62
C ASN A 63 -12.24 12.32 1.79
N VAL A 64 -13.06 11.30 1.95
CA VAL A 64 -12.93 10.36 3.06
C VAL A 64 -12.27 9.07 2.59
N LEU A 65 -10.99 8.93 2.87
CA LEU A 65 -10.25 7.68 2.69
C LEU A 65 -10.51 6.76 3.89
N ARG A 66 -10.92 5.54 3.63
CA ARG A 66 -11.01 4.51 4.65
C ARG A 66 -9.86 3.53 4.54
N TYR A 67 -9.13 3.35 5.63
CA TYR A 67 -8.13 2.30 5.78
C TYR A 67 -8.65 1.26 6.79
N GLU A 68 -8.72 -0.01 6.36
CA GLU A 68 -9.20 -1.13 7.17
C GLU A 68 -8.18 -2.26 7.21
N LEU A 69 -8.07 -2.91 8.37
CA LEU A 69 -7.45 -4.21 8.54
C LEU A 69 -8.54 -5.25 8.80
N ARG A 70 -8.69 -6.24 7.92
CA ARG A 70 -9.63 -7.35 8.06
C ARG A 70 -8.91 -8.65 8.36
N PHE A 71 -9.32 -9.31 9.43
CA PHE A 71 -8.91 -10.67 9.75
C PHE A 71 -9.84 -11.66 9.06
N LYS A 72 -9.29 -12.59 8.27
CA LYS A 72 -10.08 -13.55 7.45
C LYS A 72 -10.17 -14.93 8.07
N LYS A 73 -9.08 -15.42 8.67
CA LYS A 73 -8.97 -16.80 9.19
C LYS A 73 -8.17 -16.82 10.47
N ARG A 74 -8.50 -17.78 11.36
CA ARG A 74 -7.76 -18.04 12.60
C ARG A 74 -7.59 -16.78 13.46
N ILE A 75 -8.66 -16.02 13.65
CA ILE A 75 -8.63 -14.71 14.32
C ILE A 75 -8.04 -14.83 15.70
N GLY A 76 -8.49 -15.81 16.51
CA GLY A 76 -7.95 -16.05 17.85
C GLY A 76 -6.44 -16.25 17.85
N SER A 77 -5.92 -17.13 16.97
CA SER A 77 -4.48 -17.37 16.83
C SER A 77 -3.71 -16.11 16.42
N GLN A 78 -4.28 -15.26 15.56
CA GLN A 78 -3.64 -14.03 15.13
C GLN A 78 -3.60 -12.96 16.22
N LEU A 79 -4.55 -12.99 17.15
CA LEU A 79 -4.69 -12.04 18.25
C LEU A 79 -4.26 -12.62 19.60
N HIS A 80 -3.66 -13.82 19.58
CA HIS A 80 -3.21 -14.53 20.77
C HIS A 80 -4.34 -14.71 21.82
N GLN A 81 -5.57 -14.98 21.34
CA GLN A 81 -6.75 -15.19 22.15
C GLN A 81 -7.38 -16.56 21.84
N PRO A 82 -7.81 -17.33 22.83
CA PRO A 82 -8.52 -18.59 22.60
C PRO A 82 -9.85 -18.39 21.88
N ALA A 83 -10.55 -17.29 22.18
CA ALA A 83 -11.76 -16.83 21.50
C ALA A 83 -11.76 -15.30 21.45
N VAL A 84 -12.25 -14.74 20.35
CA VAL A 84 -12.42 -13.29 20.20
C VAL A 84 -13.90 -12.97 20.33
N THR A 85 -14.26 -12.35 21.44
CA THR A 85 -15.64 -11.96 21.77
C THR A 85 -15.81 -10.44 21.67
N ALA A 86 -17.06 -9.98 21.54
CA ALA A 86 -17.35 -8.54 21.56
C ALA A 86 -16.88 -7.87 22.87
N GLY A 87 -16.92 -8.59 23.99
CA GLY A 87 -16.45 -8.09 25.29
C GLY A 87 -14.96 -7.75 25.31
N LEU A 88 -14.12 -8.45 24.54
CA LEU A 88 -12.70 -8.11 24.43
C LEU A 88 -12.45 -6.74 23.80
N LEU A 89 -13.37 -6.24 22.98
CA LEU A 89 -13.23 -4.90 22.38
C LEU A 89 -13.40 -3.78 23.41
N SER A 90 -14.00 -4.09 24.56
CA SER A 90 -14.11 -3.17 25.71
C SER A 90 -12.87 -3.21 26.61
N ASP A 91 -11.99 -4.19 26.45
CA ASP A 91 -10.70 -4.24 27.13
C ASP A 91 -9.72 -3.26 26.48
N SER A 92 -9.26 -2.27 27.25
CA SER A 92 -8.42 -1.20 26.77
C SER A 92 -7.05 -1.67 26.29
N LEU A 93 -6.48 -2.71 26.92
CA LEU A 93 -5.17 -3.27 26.52
C LEU A 93 -5.31 -4.05 25.22
N PHE A 94 -6.37 -4.87 25.12
CA PHE A 94 -6.66 -5.59 23.88
C PHE A 94 -6.93 -4.64 22.72
N TYR A 95 -7.75 -3.61 22.93
CA TYR A 95 -8.05 -2.60 21.92
C TYR A 95 -6.79 -1.83 21.49
N ARG A 96 -5.92 -1.46 22.42
CA ARG A 96 -4.61 -0.86 22.11
C ARG A 96 -3.78 -1.78 21.23
N GLY A 97 -3.69 -3.06 21.56
CA GLY A 97 -2.99 -4.06 20.74
C GLY A 97 -3.53 -4.19 19.33
N LEU A 98 -4.85 -4.04 19.12
CA LEU A 98 -5.44 -3.97 17.78
C LEU A 98 -5.03 -2.71 17.01
N LYS A 99 -4.98 -1.56 17.68
CA LYS A 99 -4.53 -0.29 17.08
C LYS A 99 -3.06 -0.33 16.70
N GLU A 100 -2.19 -0.87 17.58
CA GLU A 100 -0.77 -1.09 17.26
C GLU A 100 -0.62 -1.98 16.04
N ARG A 101 -1.34 -3.09 15.99
CA ARG A 101 -1.31 -3.99 14.84
C ARG A 101 -1.77 -3.31 13.57
N TRP A 102 -2.83 -2.56 13.60
CA TRP A 102 -3.35 -1.79 12.47
C TRP A 102 -2.32 -0.78 11.96
N TRP A 103 -1.62 -0.12 12.86
CA TRP A 103 -0.52 0.80 12.55
C TRP A 103 0.70 0.08 11.97
N ASP A 104 1.11 -1.06 12.54
CA ASP A 104 2.27 -1.83 12.05
C ASP A 104 2.03 -2.38 10.65
N GLU A 105 0.82 -2.84 10.35
CA GLU A 105 0.45 -3.29 9.00
C GLU A 105 0.52 -2.15 7.99
N TYR A 106 0.14 -0.94 8.37
CA TYR A 106 0.28 0.25 7.54
C TYR A 106 1.77 0.60 7.29
N LYS A 107 2.60 0.57 8.33
CA LYS A 107 4.03 0.84 8.22
C LYS A 107 4.76 -0.17 7.33
N ALA A 108 4.29 -1.42 7.28
CA ALA A 108 4.84 -2.47 6.45
C ALA A 108 4.58 -2.30 4.94
N ILE A 109 3.73 -1.34 4.55
CA ILE A 109 3.53 -0.97 3.16
C ILE A 109 4.66 -0.03 2.74
N GLN A 110 5.36 -0.37 1.67
CA GLN A 110 6.38 0.51 1.10
C GLN A 110 5.75 1.81 0.63
N LYS A 111 6.37 2.94 0.96
CA LYS A 111 5.95 4.25 0.47
C LYS A 111 6.78 4.62 -0.73
N VAL A 112 6.10 4.98 -1.81
CA VAL A 112 6.72 5.34 -3.08
C VAL A 112 6.80 6.84 -3.18
N ASN A 113 8.01 7.36 -3.29
CA ASN A 113 8.24 8.81 -3.27
C ASN A 113 8.85 9.33 -4.58
N ILE A 114 8.45 8.80 -5.73
CA ILE A 114 9.08 9.19 -6.99
C ILE A 114 8.07 9.90 -7.88
N LYS A 115 8.36 11.18 -8.16
CA LYS A 115 7.86 11.90 -9.32
C LYS A 115 9.02 12.11 -10.29
N LEU A 116 8.74 11.98 -11.59
CA LEU A 116 9.70 12.37 -12.66
C LEU A 116 10.25 13.79 -12.42
N SER A 117 9.42 14.71 -11.91
CA SER A 117 9.80 16.08 -11.59
C SER A 117 10.78 16.19 -10.41
N ASN A 118 10.91 15.17 -9.58
CA ASN A 118 11.83 15.14 -8.43
C ASN A 118 13.14 14.41 -8.75
N MET A 119 13.28 13.89 -9.98
CA MET A 119 14.53 13.33 -10.44
C MET A 119 15.51 14.46 -10.65
N LYS A 120 16.40 14.68 -9.67
CA LYS A 120 17.54 15.59 -9.88
C LYS A 120 18.39 15.03 -11.01
N PRO A 121 18.73 15.83 -12.03
CA PRO A 121 19.66 15.38 -13.04
C PRO A 121 21.00 15.10 -12.36
N THR A 122 21.27 13.84 -12.08
CA THR A 122 22.51 13.43 -11.37
C THR A 122 23.73 13.44 -12.28
N GLY A 123 23.57 13.78 -13.57
CA GLY A 123 24.63 13.71 -14.59
C GLY A 123 25.08 12.29 -14.93
N SER A 124 24.61 11.28 -14.21
CA SER A 124 24.93 9.87 -14.43
C SER A 124 23.85 9.18 -15.26
N LYS A 125 24.19 8.72 -16.46
CA LYS A 125 23.30 7.90 -17.31
C LYS A 125 22.78 6.65 -16.57
N LYS A 126 23.65 6.05 -15.74
CA LYS A 126 23.30 4.84 -14.97
C LYS A 126 22.21 5.14 -13.93
N GLN A 127 22.33 6.23 -13.20
CA GLN A 127 21.34 6.65 -12.21
C GLN A 127 20.02 7.00 -12.89
N PHE A 128 20.05 7.77 -13.96
CA PHE A 128 18.86 8.13 -14.72
C PHE A 128 18.12 6.90 -15.26
N ALA A 129 18.84 5.91 -15.80
CA ALA A 129 18.25 4.66 -16.25
C ALA A 129 17.63 3.85 -15.09
N SER A 130 18.28 3.82 -13.93
CA SER A 130 17.76 3.19 -12.73
C SER A 130 16.45 3.84 -12.26
N ASP A 131 16.42 5.17 -12.27
CA ASP A 131 15.25 5.95 -11.84
C ASP A 131 14.07 5.77 -12.80
N LEU A 132 14.32 5.75 -14.12
CA LEU A 132 13.31 5.42 -15.13
C LEU A 132 12.79 3.97 -14.97
N ALA A 133 13.69 3.02 -14.74
CA ALA A 133 13.31 1.62 -14.49
C ALA A 133 12.45 1.51 -13.25
N LEU A 134 12.80 2.24 -12.20
CA LEU A 134 12.00 2.30 -10.97
C LEU A 134 10.61 2.86 -11.24
N LEU A 135 10.48 3.97 -11.96
CA LEU A 135 9.17 4.53 -12.36
C LEU A 135 8.35 3.52 -13.16
N ALA A 136 8.97 2.85 -14.14
CA ALA A 136 8.30 1.83 -14.94
C ALA A 136 7.81 0.65 -14.08
N VAL A 137 8.63 0.19 -13.12
CA VAL A 137 8.24 -0.88 -12.17
C VAL A 137 7.10 -0.43 -11.25
N LEU A 138 7.08 0.85 -10.85
CA LEU A 138 6.00 1.41 -10.05
C LEU A 138 4.69 1.47 -10.82
N GLU A 139 4.73 1.93 -12.06
CA GLU A 139 3.56 2.09 -12.92
C GLU A 139 2.96 0.74 -13.36
N LEU A 140 3.82 -0.20 -13.74
CA LEU A 140 3.40 -1.51 -14.23
C LEU A 140 3.12 -2.54 -13.13
N GLY A 141 3.68 -2.33 -11.95
CA GLY A 141 3.74 -3.31 -10.87
C GLY A 141 4.88 -4.31 -11.01
N GLN A 142 5.61 -4.56 -9.92
CA GLN A 142 6.78 -5.45 -9.90
C GLN A 142 6.43 -6.87 -10.41
N ALA A 143 5.27 -7.40 -10.01
CA ALA A 143 4.83 -8.73 -10.42
C ALA A 143 4.67 -8.87 -11.95
N LYS A 144 4.14 -7.81 -12.60
CA LYS A 144 3.97 -7.79 -14.06
C LYS A 144 5.32 -7.73 -14.77
N VAL A 145 6.25 -6.88 -14.29
CA VAL A 145 7.60 -6.79 -14.84
C VAL A 145 8.34 -8.12 -14.69
N MET A 146 8.23 -8.78 -13.53
CA MET A 146 8.79 -10.12 -13.30
C MET A 146 8.17 -11.18 -14.23
N GLY A 147 6.88 -11.04 -14.53
CA GLY A 147 6.16 -11.89 -15.51
C GLY A 147 6.76 -11.74 -16.91
N VAL A 148 6.96 -10.52 -17.37
CA VAL A 148 7.57 -10.22 -18.69
C VAL A 148 8.98 -10.81 -18.78
N ILE A 149 9.83 -10.66 -17.77
CA ILE A 149 11.18 -11.25 -17.77
C ILE A 149 11.09 -12.79 -17.85
N LYS A 150 10.11 -13.41 -17.20
CA LYS A 150 9.87 -14.85 -17.31
C LYS A 150 9.47 -15.26 -18.72
N GLU A 151 8.57 -14.50 -19.35
CA GLU A 151 8.13 -14.75 -20.73
C GLU A 151 9.28 -14.65 -21.72
N TRP A 152 10.10 -13.61 -21.65
CA TRP A 152 11.30 -13.46 -22.50
C TRP A 152 12.24 -14.65 -22.40
N ARG A 153 12.44 -15.16 -21.16
CA ARG A 153 13.24 -16.36 -20.96
C ARG A 153 12.61 -17.60 -21.61
N VAL A 154 11.30 -17.77 -21.48
CA VAL A 154 10.58 -18.93 -22.06
C VAL A 154 10.62 -18.88 -23.58
N LYS A 155 10.52 -17.70 -24.17
CA LYS A 155 10.63 -17.49 -25.62
C LYS A 155 12.07 -17.57 -26.17
N GLY A 156 13.06 -17.69 -25.28
CA GLY A 156 14.48 -17.72 -25.69
C GLY A 156 15.04 -16.36 -26.10
N GLU A 157 14.33 -15.26 -25.84
CA GLU A 157 14.75 -13.88 -26.14
C GLU A 157 15.90 -13.43 -25.23
N ILE A 158 15.97 -14.00 -24.01
CA ILE A 158 17.04 -13.80 -23.05
C ILE A 158 17.50 -15.14 -22.46
N ASP A 159 18.77 -15.24 -22.09
CA ASP A 159 19.33 -16.41 -21.46
C ASP A 159 19.03 -16.46 -19.94
N LYS A 160 19.46 -17.57 -19.29
CA LYS A 160 19.25 -17.77 -17.85
C LYS A 160 19.98 -16.72 -17.00
N LYS A 161 21.17 -16.30 -17.42
CA LYS A 161 21.99 -15.32 -16.72
C LYS A 161 21.37 -13.93 -16.82
N GLN A 162 20.99 -13.52 -18.00
CA GLN A 162 20.30 -12.24 -18.25
C GLN A 162 18.98 -12.15 -17.47
N ALA A 163 18.16 -13.21 -17.49
CA ALA A 163 16.94 -13.26 -16.73
C ALA A 163 17.16 -13.18 -15.20
N TYR A 164 18.26 -13.74 -14.68
CA TYR A 164 18.66 -13.63 -13.29
C TYR A 164 19.09 -12.19 -12.94
N GLU A 165 19.95 -11.60 -13.76
CA GLU A 165 20.45 -10.23 -13.58
C GLU A 165 19.31 -9.19 -13.62
N LEU A 166 18.39 -9.30 -14.59
CA LEU A 166 17.22 -8.41 -14.68
C LEU A 166 16.32 -8.54 -13.46
N ARG A 167 16.07 -9.77 -12.98
CA ARG A 167 15.26 -9.97 -11.77
C ARG A 167 15.92 -9.40 -10.52
N ASN A 168 17.23 -9.56 -10.39
CA ASN A 168 17.97 -8.98 -9.27
C ASN A 168 18.01 -7.46 -9.36
N PHE A 169 18.16 -6.90 -10.55
CA PHE A 169 18.07 -5.47 -10.77
C PHE A 169 16.69 -4.93 -10.33
N VAL A 170 15.59 -5.54 -10.81
CA VAL A 170 14.22 -5.13 -10.42
C VAL A 170 13.99 -5.27 -8.91
N LYS A 171 14.52 -6.33 -8.28
CA LYS A 171 14.45 -6.48 -6.81
C LYS A 171 15.30 -5.47 -6.05
N GLY A 172 16.44 -5.09 -6.63
CA GLY A 172 17.38 -4.14 -6.03
C GLY A 172 17.03 -2.67 -6.29
N LEU A 173 16.00 -2.39 -7.10
CA LEU A 173 15.44 -1.05 -7.22
C LEU A 173 14.79 -0.69 -5.87
N SER A 174 15.62 -0.16 -4.98
CA SER A 174 15.19 0.22 -3.65
C SER A 174 14.57 1.62 -3.68
N TYR A 175 13.46 1.74 -3.05
CA TYR A 175 12.74 2.99 -2.82
C TYR A 175 13.43 3.81 -1.73
N ASN A 176 14.71 4.15 -1.94
CA ASN A 176 15.48 4.88 -0.96
C ASN A 176 15.32 6.38 -1.17
N ASN A 177 14.35 6.98 -0.56
CA ASN A 177 14.49 8.22 0.20
C ASN A 177 13.21 8.58 0.97
N PRO A 178 13.08 8.24 2.25
CA PRO A 178 11.92 8.61 3.05
C PRO A 178 11.90 10.09 3.45
N GLU A 179 13.01 10.81 3.36
CA GLU A 179 13.12 12.14 3.98
C GLU A 179 12.60 13.31 3.13
N GLU A 180 12.51 13.18 1.82
CA GLU A 180 11.88 14.19 0.95
C GLU A 180 10.46 13.79 0.56
N GLY A 181 9.71 13.23 1.48
CA GLY A 181 8.40 12.65 1.28
C GLY A 181 7.45 13.55 0.52
N ASN A 182 6.84 12.98 -0.51
CA ASN A 182 5.70 13.56 -1.19
C ASN A 182 4.68 14.06 -0.13
N GLU A 183 4.22 15.29 -0.27
CA GLU A 183 3.24 15.92 0.64
C GLU A 183 2.02 15.00 0.88
N LEU A 184 1.59 14.26 -0.14
CA LEU A 184 0.50 13.30 -0.06
C LEU A 184 0.79 12.15 0.92
N ILE A 185 2.00 11.60 0.89
CA ILE A 185 2.39 10.52 1.82
C ILE A 185 2.55 11.07 3.24
N ARG A 186 3.11 12.26 3.40
CA ARG A 186 3.19 12.90 4.72
C ARG A 186 1.80 13.13 5.32
N GLU A 187 0.86 13.62 4.51
CA GLU A 187 -0.52 13.79 4.94
C GLU A 187 -1.14 12.45 5.36
N LEU A 188 -1.02 11.42 4.51
CA LEU A 188 -1.57 10.10 4.81
C LEU A 188 -0.94 9.49 6.07
N ASP A 189 0.39 9.52 6.19
CA ASP A 189 1.12 9.02 7.37
C ASP A 189 0.68 9.76 8.63
N GLN A 190 0.54 11.08 8.57
CA GLN A 190 0.07 11.89 9.69
C GLN A 190 -1.36 11.53 10.08
N LYS A 191 -2.29 11.42 9.12
CA LYS A 191 -3.69 11.07 9.37
C LYS A 191 -3.85 9.67 9.98
N VAL A 192 -3.08 8.68 9.47
CA VAL A 192 -3.09 7.33 10.04
C VAL A 192 -2.52 7.35 11.47
N LYS A 193 -1.43 8.11 11.71
CA LYS A 193 -0.83 8.28 13.04
C LYS A 193 -1.78 8.95 14.04
N GLU A 194 -2.51 9.98 13.62
CA GLU A 194 -3.51 10.66 14.46
C GLU A 194 -4.57 9.67 14.96
N VAL A 195 -5.12 8.81 14.08
CA VAL A 195 -6.10 7.77 14.46
C VAL A 195 -5.47 6.71 15.38
N HIS A 196 -4.21 6.35 15.16
CA HIS A 196 -3.49 5.41 16.03
C HIS A 196 -3.33 5.97 17.45
N LEU A 197 -3.03 7.25 17.60
CA LEU A 197 -2.79 7.89 18.90
C LEU A 197 -4.08 8.30 19.63
N ALA A 198 -5.21 8.50 18.93
CA ALA A 198 -6.50 8.81 19.51
C ALA A 198 -7.09 7.61 20.27
#